data_6bedb10a2cbbc346643cdcce60768ffe
#
_entry.id   6bedb10a2cbbc346643cdcce60768ffe
#
_cell.length_a   1.000
_cell.length_b   1.000
_cell.length_c   1.000
_cell.angle_alpha   90.00
_cell.angle_beta   90.00
_cell.angle_gamma   90.00
#
_symmetry.space_group_name_H-M   'P 1'
#
loop_
_entity.id
_entity.type
_entity.pdbx_description
1 polymer ?
#
loop_
_entity_poly.entity_id
_entity_poly.type
_entity_poly.pdbx_seq_one_letter_code
_entity_poly.pdbx_strand_id
1 'polypeptide(L)'
;MLRLTLAALHLIALGLGLGAVLARGTALREPPSAGALRRAFRADAVWGIAAVLWIGTGLWRLLAGTEKAPGYYYVNPYFHAKMGFLLLILALEVWPMVTLIRWRRAAAAGGAPEAVLDAGPARRIATFSHVQALLVVLMVCAAVAMARGYGVRS
;
A
#
# COMPACT_ATOMS: atom_id res chain seq x y z
N MET A 1 14.14 -15.25 -17.54
CA MET A 1 13.65 -13.87 -17.77
C MET A 1 12.39 -13.57 -16.96
N LEU A 2 11.29 -14.33 -17.07
CA LEU A 2 10.03 -14.06 -16.37
C LEU A 2 10.18 -13.84 -14.83
N ARG A 3 10.95 -14.69 -14.15
CA ARG A 3 11.17 -14.56 -12.69
C ARG A 3 11.81 -13.22 -12.32
N LEU A 4 12.82 -12.79 -13.07
CA LEU A 4 13.50 -11.51 -12.85
C LEU A 4 12.55 -10.34 -13.10
N THR A 5 11.78 -10.38 -14.19
CA THR A 5 10.80 -9.34 -14.51
C THR A 5 9.73 -9.21 -13.45
N LEU A 6 9.15 -10.33 -12.99
CA LEU A 6 8.15 -10.31 -11.90
C LEU A 6 8.72 -9.79 -10.58
N ALA A 7 9.97 -10.16 -10.24
CA ALA A 7 10.62 -9.66 -9.05
C ALA A 7 10.87 -8.14 -9.15
N ALA A 8 11.37 -7.68 -10.28
CA ALA A 8 11.60 -6.24 -10.53
C ALA A 8 10.30 -5.44 -10.46
N LEU A 9 9.25 -5.89 -11.16
CA LEU A 9 7.93 -5.22 -11.14
C LEU A 9 7.34 -5.18 -9.72
N HIS A 10 7.46 -6.27 -8.97
CA HIS A 10 7.00 -6.34 -7.59
C HIS A 10 7.70 -5.31 -6.68
N LEU A 11 9.03 -5.18 -6.80
CA LEU A 11 9.80 -4.22 -6.01
C LEU A 11 9.54 -2.77 -6.43
N ILE A 12 9.43 -2.52 -7.73
CA ILE A 12 9.10 -1.18 -8.27
C ILE A 12 7.71 -0.77 -7.78
N ALA A 13 6.71 -1.66 -7.90
CA ALA A 13 5.35 -1.39 -7.43
C ALA A 13 5.33 -1.11 -5.92
N LEU A 14 6.09 -1.86 -5.12
CA LEU A 14 6.22 -1.63 -3.68
C LEU A 14 6.83 -0.26 -3.37
N GLY A 15 7.92 0.11 -4.04
CA GLY A 15 8.57 1.41 -3.86
C GLY A 15 7.67 2.59 -4.24
N LEU A 16 6.99 2.50 -5.40
CA LEU A 16 6.02 3.50 -5.84
C LEU A 16 4.83 3.60 -4.87
N GLY A 17 4.33 2.47 -4.39
CA GLY A 17 3.25 2.42 -3.40
C GLY A 17 3.64 3.07 -2.08
N LEU A 18 4.83 2.77 -1.55
CA LEU A 18 5.34 3.39 -0.34
C LEU A 18 5.45 4.92 -0.48
N GLY A 19 6.02 5.41 -1.59
CA GLY A 19 6.10 6.84 -1.88
C GLY A 19 4.72 7.49 -1.99
N ALA A 20 3.79 6.82 -2.67
CA ALA A 20 2.43 7.32 -2.88
C ALA A 20 1.62 7.40 -1.57
N VAL A 21 1.66 6.37 -0.71
CA VAL A 21 0.93 6.40 0.56
C VAL A 21 1.47 7.48 1.51
N LEU A 22 2.79 7.70 1.52
CA LEU A 22 3.41 8.81 2.26
C LEU A 22 2.98 10.17 1.70
N ALA A 23 3.02 10.35 0.38
CA ALA A 23 2.59 11.58 -0.28
C ALA A 23 1.10 11.89 -0.03
N ARG A 24 0.22 10.86 -0.02
CA ARG A 24 -1.19 11.00 0.36
C ARG A 24 -1.32 11.51 1.80
N GLY A 25 -0.61 10.88 2.73
CA GLY A 25 -0.62 11.29 4.13
C GLY A 25 -0.13 12.71 4.35
N THR A 26 0.91 13.13 3.65
CA THR A 26 1.47 14.49 3.73
C THR A 26 0.51 15.52 3.15
N ALA A 27 -0.03 15.28 1.95
CA ALA A 27 -0.98 16.17 1.30
C ALA A 27 -2.24 16.44 2.13
N LEU A 28 -2.72 15.43 2.88
CA LEU A 28 -3.91 15.56 3.73
C LEU A 28 -3.63 16.21 5.10
N ARG A 29 -2.38 16.51 5.42
CA ARG A 29 -2.00 17.33 6.59
C ARG A 29 -1.86 18.82 6.25
N GLU A 30 -1.79 19.15 4.97
CA GLU A 30 -1.75 20.54 4.53
C GLU A 30 -3.10 21.24 4.74
N PRO A 31 -3.12 22.58 4.82
CA PRO A 31 -4.36 23.35 4.82
C PRO A 31 -5.22 23.01 3.58
N PRO A 32 -6.55 22.95 3.72
CA PRO A 32 -7.45 22.68 2.61
C PRO A 32 -7.21 23.63 1.45
N SER A 33 -6.92 23.07 0.28
CA SER A 33 -6.69 23.83 -0.94
C SER A 33 -6.90 22.92 -2.17
N ALA A 34 -7.17 23.50 -3.32
CA ALA A 34 -7.26 22.77 -4.59
C ALA A 34 -5.95 22.03 -4.90
N GLY A 35 -4.82 22.57 -4.49
CA GLY A 35 -3.50 21.93 -4.63
C GLY A 35 -3.35 20.70 -3.76
N ALA A 36 -3.67 20.78 -2.47
CA ALA A 36 -3.63 19.67 -1.54
C ALA A 36 -4.57 18.54 -1.98
N LEU A 37 -5.80 18.88 -2.38
CA LEU A 37 -6.79 17.92 -2.86
C LEU A 37 -6.30 17.17 -4.09
N ARG A 38 -5.76 17.87 -5.10
CA ARG A 38 -5.19 17.25 -6.30
C ARG A 38 -4.01 16.33 -5.97
N ARG A 39 -3.10 16.75 -5.07
CA ARG A 39 -1.97 15.91 -4.64
C ARG A 39 -2.46 14.64 -3.94
N ALA A 40 -3.42 14.77 -3.02
CA ALA A 40 -4.00 13.62 -2.33
C ALA A 40 -4.64 12.63 -3.31
N PHE A 41 -5.42 13.11 -4.28
CA PHE A 41 -6.07 12.26 -5.28
C PHE A 41 -5.08 11.57 -6.23
N ARG A 42 -4.03 12.27 -6.65
CA ARG A 42 -2.96 11.67 -7.48
C ARG A 42 -2.20 10.59 -6.71
N ALA A 43 -1.82 10.90 -5.48
CA ALA A 43 -1.12 9.96 -4.62
C ALA A 43 -1.97 8.70 -4.35
N ASP A 44 -3.26 8.87 -4.07
CA ASP A 44 -4.20 7.78 -3.88
C ASP A 44 -4.37 6.90 -5.14
N ALA A 45 -4.44 7.51 -6.33
CA ALA A 45 -4.50 6.77 -7.58
C ALA A 45 -3.22 5.95 -7.82
N VAL A 46 -2.04 6.53 -7.58
CA VAL A 46 -0.76 5.82 -7.70
C VAL A 46 -0.68 4.68 -6.67
N TRP A 47 -1.11 4.93 -5.43
CA TRP A 47 -1.19 3.91 -4.39
C TRP A 47 -2.06 2.72 -4.82
N GLY A 48 -3.27 2.97 -5.33
CA GLY A 48 -4.18 1.93 -5.81
C GLY A 48 -3.59 1.11 -6.96
N ILE A 49 -3.00 1.76 -7.97
CA ILE A 49 -2.35 1.08 -9.09
C ILE A 49 -1.16 0.24 -8.60
N ALA A 50 -0.31 0.82 -7.75
CA ALA A 50 0.84 0.13 -7.17
C ALA A 50 0.40 -1.08 -6.34
N ALA A 51 -0.67 -0.96 -5.55
CA ALA A 51 -1.22 -2.06 -4.75
C ALA A 51 -1.70 -3.23 -5.63
N VAL A 52 -2.41 -2.95 -6.72
CA VAL A 52 -2.87 -3.99 -7.68
C VAL A 52 -1.68 -4.71 -8.31
N LEU A 53 -0.69 -3.97 -8.80
CA LEU A 53 0.52 -4.55 -9.40
C LEU A 53 1.32 -5.36 -8.39
N TRP A 54 1.49 -4.84 -7.20
CA TRP A 54 2.25 -5.47 -6.15
C TRP A 54 1.59 -6.75 -5.63
N ILE A 55 0.28 -6.73 -5.36
CA ILE A 55 -0.48 -7.91 -4.94
C ILE A 55 -0.53 -8.93 -6.08
N GLY A 56 -0.81 -8.49 -7.30
CA GLY A 56 -0.89 -9.37 -8.46
C GLY A 56 0.43 -10.09 -8.75
N THR A 57 1.54 -9.36 -8.77
CA THR A 57 2.87 -9.95 -8.97
C THR A 57 3.28 -10.84 -7.80
N GLY A 58 2.93 -10.46 -6.56
CA GLY A 58 3.21 -11.26 -5.38
C GLY A 58 2.43 -12.57 -5.36
N LEU A 59 1.16 -12.54 -5.72
CA LEU A 59 0.30 -13.72 -5.82
C LEU A 59 0.77 -14.65 -6.94
N TRP A 60 1.11 -14.08 -8.11
CA TRP A 60 1.69 -14.87 -9.20
C TRP A 60 2.94 -15.62 -8.76
N ARG A 61 3.89 -14.92 -8.10
CA ARG A 61 5.14 -15.53 -7.62
C ARG A 61 4.89 -16.66 -6.61
N LEU A 62 3.88 -16.50 -5.76
CA LEU A 62 3.47 -17.51 -4.78
C LEU A 62 2.86 -18.74 -5.46
N LEU A 63 1.86 -18.55 -6.35
CA LEU A 63 1.12 -19.63 -6.98
C LEU A 63 1.92 -20.38 -8.04
N ALA A 64 2.76 -19.68 -8.80
CA ALA A 64 3.60 -20.30 -9.82
C ALA A 64 4.87 -20.96 -9.24
N GLY A 65 5.08 -20.95 -7.93
CA GLY A 65 6.22 -21.58 -7.28
C GLY A 65 7.58 -21.10 -7.81
N THR A 66 7.64 -19.84 -8.27
CA THR A 66 8.82 -19.33 -8.98
C THR A 66 10.04 -19.13 -8.09
N GLU A 67 9.87 -19.04 -6.78
CA GLU A 67 10.95 -18.73 -5.82
C GLU A 67 11.31 -19.94 -4.95
N LYS A 68 10.34 -20.46 -4.19
CA LYS A 68 10.53 -21.59 -3.28
C LYS A 68 9.31 -22.51 -3.35
N ALA A 69 9.49 -23.77 -2.95
CA ALA A 69 8.39 -24.74 -2.88
C ALA A 69 7.28 -24.24 -1.94
N PRO A 70 6.00 -24.53 -2.23
CA PRO A 70 4.87 -24.05 -1.43
C PRO A 70 4.98 -24.40 0.07
N GLY A 71 5.49 -25.58 0.40
CA GLY A 71 5.70 -26.03 1.78
C GLY A 71 6.61 -25.11 2.60
N TYR A 72 7.56 -24.41 1.98
CA TYR A 72 8.43 -23.46 2.66
C TYR A 72 7.66 -22.28 3.26
N TYR A 73 6.62 -21.82 2.57
CA TYR A 73 5.84 -20.66 3.01
C TYR A 73 4.96 -21.01 4.21
N TYR A 74 4.38 -22.22 4.24
CA TYR A 74 3.46 -22.63 5.31
C TYR A 74 4.12 -22.78 6.67
N VAL A 75 5.42 -23.08 6.72
CA VAL A 75 6.14 -23.27 7.98
C VAL A 75 6.95 -22.05 8.40
N ASN A 76 7.04 -21.03 7.56
CA ASN A 76 7.87 -19.86 7.83
C ASN A 76 7.10 -18.74 8.54
N PRO A 77 7.45 -18.37 9.78
CA PRO A 77 6.74 -17.34 10.56
C PRO A 77 6.83 -15.95 9.91
N TYR A 78 7.91 -15.63 9.19
CA TYR A 78 8.04 -14.36 8.48
C TYR A 78 7.08 -14.25 7.28
N PHE A 79 6.71 -15.38 6.68
CA PHE A 79 5.64 -15.39 5.67
C PHE A 79 4.30 -15.04 6.30
N HIS A 80 3.96 -15.61 7.45
CA HIS A 80 2.72 -15.29 8.16
C HIS A 80 2.70 -13.84 8.63
N ALA A 81 3.81 -13.33 9.17
CA ALA A 81 3.92 -11.91 9.54
C ALA A 81 3.70 -10.99 8.33
N LYS A 82 4.34 -11.28 7.19
CA LYS A 82 4.15 -10.55 5.94
C LYS A 82 2.70 -10.54 5.48
N MET A 83 2.02 -11.70 5.52
CA MET A 83 0.61 -11.80 5.14
C MET A 83 -0.30 -11.05 6.13
N GLY A 84 -0.01 -11.11 7.41
CA GLY A 84 -0.69 -10.34 8.45
C GLY A 84 -0.58 -8.82 8.21
N PHE A 85 0.62 -8.32 7.91
CA PHE A 85 0.82 -6.91 7.56
C PHE A 85 0.05 -6.51 6.30
N LEU A 86 0.04 -7.36 5.26
CA LEU A 86 -0.74 -7.11 4.05
C LEU A 86 -2.23 -7.00 4.36
N LEU A 87 -2.80 -7.95 5.10
CA LEU A 87 -4.22 -7.93 5.48
C LEU A 87 -4.57 -6.68 6.30
N LEU A 88 -3.69 -6.27 7.20
CA LEU A 88 -3.89 -5.06 8.00
C LEU A 88 -3.84 -3.79 7.13
N ILE A 89 -2.92 -3.72 6.16
CA ILE A 89 -2.87 -2.62 5.18
C ILE A 89 -4.18 -2.54 4.39
N LEU A 90 -4.70 -3.68 3.90
CA LEU A 90 -5.95 -3.73 3.15
C LEU A 90 -7.15 -3.33 4.02
N ALA A 91 -7.22 -3.80 5.25
CA ALA A 91 -8.28 -3.43 6.19
C ALA A 91 -8.28 -1.92 6.49
N LEU A 92 -7.09 -1.34 6.72
CA LEU A 92 -6.92 0.10 6.95
C LEU A 92 -7.25 0.93 5.69
N GLU A 93 -7.20 0.37 4.49
CA GLU A 93 -7.47 1.09 3.24
C GLU A 93 -8.95 1.23 2.94
N VAL A 94 -9.82 0.35 3.44
CA VAL A 94 -11.26 0.35 3.09
C VAL A 94 -11.91 1.71 3.35
N TRP A 95 -11.72 2.28 4.52
CA TRP A 95 -12.35 3.54 4.89
C TRP A 95 -11.75 4.76 4.16
N PRO A 96 -10.43 4.94 4.05
CA PRO A 96 -9.82 5.97 3.19
C PRO A 96 -10.31 5.91 1.75
N MET A 97 -10.34 4.73 1.14
CA MET A 97 -10.79 4.53 -0.23
C MET A 97 -12.22 5.05 -0.44
N VAL A 98 -13.16 4.64 0.42
CA VAL A 98 -14.57 5.10 0.33
C VAL A 98 -14.66 6.61 0.51
N THR A 99 -13.93 7.18 1.47
CA THR A 99 -13.94 8.61 1.75
C THR A 99 -13.37 9.41 0.58
N LEU A 100 -12.23 8.99 0.02
CA LEU A 100 -11.60 9.65 -1.11
C LEU A 100 -12.44 9.56 -2.39
N ILE A 101 -13.17 8.45 -2.61
CA ILE A 101 -14.11 8.34 -3.72
C ILE A 101 -15.27 9.36 -3.55
N ARG A 102 -15.80 9.50 -2.34
CA ARG A 102 -16.84 10.52 -2.07
C ARG A 102 -16.33 11.93 -2.33
N TRP A 103 -15.12 12.24 -1.87
CA TRP A 103 -14.50 13.54 -2.11
C TRP A 103 -14.23 13.81 -3.58
N ARG A 104 -13.78 12.81 -4.34
CA ARG A 104 -13.63 12.95 -5.82
C ARG A 104 -14.96 13.30 -6.50
N ARG A 105 -16.04 12.64 -6.09
CA ARG A 105 -17.38 12.93 -6.63
C ARG A 105 -17.85 14.34 -6.26
N ALA A 106 -17.67 14.76 -5.02
CA ALA A 106 -18.02 16.11 -4.57
C ALA A 106 -17.21 17.19 -5.29
N ALA A 107 -15.91 16.99 -5.46
CA ALA A 107 -15.06 17.92 -6.21
C ALA A 107 -15.44 17.98 -7.70
N ALA A 108 -15.79 16.86 -8.31
CA ALA A 108 -16.26 16.81 -9.71
C ALA A 108 -17.62 17.53 -9.89
N ALA A 109 -18.45 17.58 -8.85
CA ALA A 109 -19.69 18.35 -8.83
C ALA A 109 -19.50 19.85 -8.55
N GLY A 110 -18.26 20.35 -8.53
CA GLY A 110 -17.93 21.77 -8.31
C GLY A 110 -17.83 22.17 -6.84
N GLY A 111 -17.72 21.24 -5.91
CA GLY A 111 -17.53 21.53 -4.50
C GLY A 111 -16.23 22.28 -4.24
N ALA A 112 -16.27 23.33 -3.43
CA ALA A 112 -15.07 24.07 -3.00
C ALA A 112 -14.15 23.16 -2.19
N PRO A 113 -12.81 23.26 -2.35
CA PRO A 113 -11.85 22.39 -1.65
C PRO A 113 -12.02 22.38 -0.13
N GLU A 114 -12.36 23.50 0.45
CA GLU A 114 -12.57 23.68 1.89
C GLU A 114 -13.82 22.96 2.39
N ALA A 115 -14.85 22.83 1.53
CA ALA A 115 -16.06 22.10 1.81
C ALA A 115 -15.90 20.58 1.58
N VAL A 116 -15.02 20.19 0.66
CA VAL A 116 -14.76 18.77 0.33
C VAL A 116 -13.80 18.15 1.32
N LEU A 117 -12.73 18.86 1.71
CA LEU A 117 -11.71 18.41 2.67
C LEU A 117 -12.18 18.67 4.11
N ASP A 118 -12.99 17.75 4.64
CA ASP A 118 -13.27 17.74 6.07
C ASP A 118 -11.99 17.42 6.86
N ALA A 119 -11.61 18.32 7.77
CA ALA A 119 -10.37 18.23 8.53
C ALA A 119 -10.27 16.99 9.43
N GLY A 120 -11.39 16.52 9.96
CA GLY A 120 -11.44 15.33 10.81
C GLY A 120 -11.05 14.06 10.04
N PRO A 121 -11.81 13.68 9.01
CA PRO A 121 -11.48 12.58 8.11
C PRO A 121 -10.11 12.73 7.44
N ALA A 122 -9.71 13.93 7.01
CA ALA A 122 -8.40 14.16 6.39
C ALA A 122 -7.24 13.76 7.32
N ARG A 123 -7.27 14.19 8.58
CA ARG A 123 -6.28 13.82 9.60
C ARG A 123 -6.25 12.32 9.86
N ARG A 124 -7.41 11.66 9.91
CA ARG A 124 -7.48 10.20 10.09
C ARG A 124 -6.88 9.46 8.90
N ILE A 125 -7.19 9.86 7.66
CA ILE A 125 -6.60 9.26 6.47
C ILE A 125 -5.09 9.49 6.46
N ALA A 126 -4.62 10.67 6.83
CA ALA A 126 -3.19 10.94 6.96
C ALA A 126 -2.52 10.01 7.97
N THR A 127 -3.12 9.80 9.13
CA THR A 127 -2.61 8.86 10.14
C THR A 127 -2.59 7.42 9.60
N PHE A 128 -3.68 6.95 8.99
CA PHE A 128 -3.73 5.62 8.38
C PHE A 128 -2.66 5.44 7.29
N SER A 129 -2.45 6.48 6.46
CA SER A 129 -1.41 6.44 5.42
C SER A 129 -0.01 6.26 6.02
N HIS A 130 0.31 6.92 7.13
CA HIS A 130 1.61 6.76 7.78
C HIS A 130 1.74 5.39 8.47
N VAL A 131 0.66 4.88 9.08
CA VAL A 131 0.64 3.52 9.63
C VAL A 131 0.83 2.48 8.53
N GLN A 132 0.16 2.64 7.40
CA GLN A 132 0.32 1.76 6.23
C GLN A 132 1.76 1.81 5.70
N ALA A 133 2.38 2.99 5.62
CA ALA A 133 3.78 3.13 5.23
C ALA A 133 4.71 2.34 6.16
N LEU A 134 4.50 2.45 7.47
CA LEU A 134 5.24 1.67 8.47
C LEU A 134 5.04 0.16 8.27
N LEU A 135 3.79 -0.28 8.06
CA LEU A 135 3.49 -1.70 7.82
C LEU A 135 4.16 -2.22 6.54
N VAL A 136 4.23 -1.41 5.47
CA VAL A 136 4.98 -1.76 4.25
C VAL A 136 6.46 -1.96 4.57
N VAL A 137 7.09 -1.08 5.35
CA VAL A 137 8.49 -1.22 5.76
C VAL A 137 8.69 -2.50 6.58
N LEU A 138 7.84 -2.77 7.57
CA LEU A 138 7.92 -3.99 8.38
C LEU A 138 7.74 -5.25 7.52
N MET A 139 6.87 -5.20 6.53
CA MET A 139 6.67 -6.29 5.59
C MET A 139 7.91 -6.52 4.70
N VAL A 140 8.62 -5.46 4.29
CA VAL A 140 9.91 -5.58 3.59
C VAL A 140 10.93 -6.25 4.49
N CYS A 141 11.04 -5.87 5.77
CA CYS A 141 11.93 -6.51 6.73
C CYS A 141 11.63 -8.00 6.88
N ALA A 142 10.35 -8.38 7.01
CA ALA A 142 9.93 -9.78 7.08
C ALA A 142 10.27 -10.54 5.78
N ALA A 143 10.07 -9.92 4.61
CA ALA A 143 10.41 -10.51 3.32
C ALA A 143 11.93 -10.73 3.17
N VAL A 144 12.76 -9.79 3.61
CA VAL A 144 14.24 -9.92 3.59
C VAL A 144 14.69 -11.02 4.55
N ALA A 145 14.14 -11.08 5.77
CA ALA A 145 14.44 -12.15 6.73
C ALA A 145 14.10 -13.53 6.14
N MET A 146 12.91 -13.67 5.55
CA MET A 146 12.47 -14.89 4.88
C MET A 146 13.41 -15.27 3.71
N ALA A 147 13.79 -14.29 2.87
CA ALA A 147 14.67 -14.52 1.72
C ALA A 147 16.07 -15.03 2.14
N ARG A 148 16.55 -14.59 3.31
CA ARG A 148 17.83 -15.02 3.90
C ARG A 148 17.74 -16.35 4.66
N GLY A 149 16.58 -17.02 4.66
CA GLY A 149 16.40 -18.33 5.28
C GLY A 149 16.06 -18.30 6.78
N TYR A 150 15.86 -17.12 7.37
CA TYR A 150 15.40 -17.06 8.75
C TYR A 150 14.00 -17.67 8.92
N GLY A 151 13.78 -18.30 10.08
CA GLY A 151 12.48 -18.87 10.46
C GLY A 151 12.24 -20.29 9.98
N VAL A 152 13.19 -20.93 9.30
CA VAL A 152 13.16 -22.37 9.02
C VAL A 152 14.28 -23.01 9.85
N ARG A 153 13.89 -23.87 10.78
CA ARG A 153 14.87 -24.73 11.48
C ARG A 153 15.41 -25.73 10.46
N SER A 154 16.72 -25.77 10.29
CA SER A 154 17.46 -26.82 9.60
C SER A 154 17.27 -28.16 10.28
#